data_4ac2ea02994bd496642804c029f6ca40
#
_entry.id   4ac2ea02994bd496642804c029f6ca40
#
_cell.length_a   1.000
_cell.length_b   1.000
_cell.length_c   1.000
_cell.angle_alpha   90.00
_cell.angle_beta   90.00
_cell.angle_gamma   90.00
#
_symmetry.space_group_name_H-M   'P 1'
#
loop_
_entity.id
_entity.type
_entity.pdbx_description
1 polymer ?
#
loop_
_entity_poly.entity_id
_entity_poly.type
_entity_poly.pdbx_seq_one_letter_code
_entity_poly.pdbx_strand_id
1 'polypeptide(L)'
;VEQFALQHDVTSRTVYKDVERLSALLQAKGYPRIDNIRGILEYKSPIDIDFSGLLKKNDLFYFDPEIRRRYIAEMILLRPEKVSVASIQTLTGISRNTVLRDLDEIKEMLAEKGILLESTPFVGYTVVGDELTIRAAFVSLVQQNWPYISLIADKDISPQCIAKIRKYIDVVAGLLSVEFSEEAEKTDCVSYGVGNPI
;
A
#
# COMPACT_ATOMS: atom_id res chain seq x y z
N VAL A 1 -21.66 -16.31 1.01
CA VAL A 1 -21.47 -14.83 0.98
C VAL A 1 -21.76 -14.22 2.33
N GLU A 2 -22.91 -14.49 2.94
CA GLU A 2 -23.32 -13.88 4.22
C GLU A 2 -22.30 -14.15 5.34
N GLN A 3 -21.86 -15.41 5.47
CA GLN A 3 -20.87 -15.79 6.47
C GLN A 3 -19.53 -15.03 6.26
N PHE A 4 -19.10 -14.89 5.01
CA PHE A 4 -17.90 -14.13 4.67
C PHE A 4 -18.06 -12.64 4.99
N ALA A 5 -19.21 -12.07 4.65
CA ALA A 5 -19.55 -10.68 4.95
C ALA A 5 -19.49 -10.39 6.47
N LEU A 6 -20.07 -11.30 7.27
CA LEU A 6 -20.05 -11.20 8.73
C LEU A 6 -18.62 -11.32 9.30
N GLN A 7 -17.81 -12.25 8.79
CA GLN A 7 -16.45 -12.48 9.24
C GLN A 7 -15.52 -11.27 8.99
N HIS A 8 -15.78 -10.51 7.92
CA HIS A 8 -14.96 -9.37 7.50
C HIS A 8 -15.60 -8.01 7.75
N ASP A 9 -16.68 -7.96 8.53
CA ASP A 9 -17.44 -6.73 8.87
C ASP A 9 -17.80 -5.87 7.63
N VAL A 10 -18.26 -6.54 6.59
CA VAL A 10 -18.71 -5.91 5.35
C VAL A 10 -20.15 -6.34 5.00
N THR A 11 -20.81 -5.60 4.11
CA THR A 11 -22.14 -6.00 3.64
C THR A 11 -22.06 -7.09 2.58
N SER A 12 -23.06 -7.95 2.48
CA SER A 12 -23.17 -8.93 1.38
C SER A 12 -23.13 -8.25 0.01
N ARG A 13 -23.65 -7.03 -0.10
CA ARG A 13 -23.57 -6.22 -1.33
C ARG A 13 -22.12 -5.87 -1.70
N THR A 14 -21.30 -5.55 -0.71
CA THR A 14 -19.87 -5.29 -0.91
C THR A 14 -19.18 -6.55 -1.42
N VAL A 15 -19.42 -7.69 -0.76
CA VAL A 15 -18.85 -8.98 -1.20
C VAL A 15 -19.22 -9.31 -2.65
N TYR A 16 -20.48 -9.16 -3.04
CA TYR A 16 -20.88 -9.40 -4.42
C TYR A 16 -20.16 -8.49 -5.43
N LYS A 17 -20.03 -7.21 -5.11
CA LYS A 17 -19.34 -6.25 -5.97
C LYS A 17 -17.87 -6.60 -6.13
N ASP A 18 -17.20 -7.00 -5.05
CA ASP A 18 -15.80 -7.38 -5.07
C ASP A 18 -15.59 -8.70 -5.84
N VAL A 19 -16.48 -9.66 -5.68
CA VAL A 19 -16.49 -10.92 -6.46
C VAL A 19 -16.68 -10.65 -7.96
N GLU A 20 -17.60 -9.76 -8.35
CA GLU A 20 -17.76 -9.36 -9.75
C GLU A 20 -16.49 -8.75 -10.32
N ARG A 21 -15.85 -7.83 -9.57
CA ARG A 21 -14.61 -7.21 -9.99
C ARG A 21 -13.46 -8.20 -10.09
N LEU A 22 -13.31 -9.07 -9.09
CA LEU A 22 -12.31 -10.13 -9.12
C LEU A 22 -12.53 -11.10 -10.29
N SER A 23 -13.80 -11.48 -10.54
CA SER A 23 -14.16 -12.31 -11.69
C SER A 23 -13.78 -11.67 -13.03
N ALA A 24 -13.99 -10.35 -13.15
CA ALA A 24 -13.58 -9.61 -14.35
C ALA A 24 -12.06 -9.59 -14.53
N LEU A 25 -11.29 -9.43 -13.45
CA LEU A 25 -9.82 -9.50 -13.47
C LEU A 25 -9.33 -10.89 -13.88
N LEU A 26 -9.92 -11.95 -13.30
CA LEU A 26 -9.61 -13.33 -13.64
C LEU A 26 -9.84 -13.60 -15.13
N GLN A 27 -11.02 -13.24 -15.65
CA GLN A 27 -11.37 -13.42 -17.06
C GLN A 27 -10.44 -12.64 -18.00
N ALA A 28 -10.05 -11.41 -17.65
CA ALA A 28 -9.10 -10.61 -18.42
C ALA A 28 -7.70 -11.26 -18.53
N LYS A 29 -7.38 -12.19 -17.64
CA LYS A 29 -6.14 -12.97 -17.64
C LYS A 29 -6.31 -14.41 -18.17
N GLY A 30 -7.49 -14.75 -18.68
CA GLY A 30 -7.78 -16.08 -19.22
C GLY A 30 -8.15 -17.14 -18.18
N TYR A 31 -8.39 -16.74 -16.92
CA TYR A 31 -8.88 -17.64 -15.88
C TYR A 31 -10.41 -17.73 -15.88
N PRO A 32 -11.00 -18.82 -15.36
CA PRO A 32 -12.45 -18.91 -15.15
C PRO A 32 -12.96 -17.81 -14.21
N ARG A 33 -14.22 -17.48 -14.33
CA ARG A 33 -14.88 -16.58 -13.37
C ARG A 33 -15.23 -17.31 -12.09
N ILE A 34 -15.50 -16.55 -11.03
CA ILE A 34 -16.09 -17.05 -9.79
C ILE A 34 -17.61 -17.18 -10.01
N ASP A 35 -18.15 -18.36 -9.82
CA ASP A 35 -19.58 -18.61 -9.90
C ASP A 35 -20.24 -18.38 -8.54
N ASN A 36 -21.45 -17.83 -8.58
CA ASN A 36 -22.29 -17.68 -7.39
C ASN A 36 -23.50 -18.60 -7.55
N ILE A 37 -23.50 -19.68 -6.79
CA ILE A 37 -24.58 -20.66 -6.80
C ILE A 37 -25.32 -20.56 -5.47
N ARG A 38 -26.48 -19.88 -5.48
CA ARG A 38 -27.35 -19.72 -4.30
C ARG A 38 -26.62 -19.12 -3.07
N GLY A 39 -25.77 -18.11 -3.28
CA GLY A 39 -24.99 -17.47 -2.22
C GLY A 39 -23.70 -18.18 -1.82
N ILE A 40 -23.39 -19.30 -2.46
CA ILE A 40 -22.10 -20.01 -2.32
C ILE A 40 -21.21 -19.57 -3.49
N LEU A 41 -20.03 -19.09 -3.16
CA LEU A 41 -19.02 -18.72 -4.16
C LEU A 41 -18.18 -19.95 -4.48
N GLU A 42 -18.16 -20.33 -5.75
CA GLU A 42 -17.36 -21.45 -6.25
C GLU A 42 -16.36 -20.96 -7.30
N TYR A 43 -15.11 -21.36 -7.15
CA TYR A 43 -14.07 -21.16 -8.16
C TYR A 43 -13.54 -22.52 -8.61
N LYS A 44 -13.67 -22.81 -9.89
CA LYS A 44 -13.21 -24.06 -10.52
C LYS A 44 -12.19 -23.73 -11.57
N SER A 45 -10.92 -23.91 -11.24
CA SER A 45 -9.82 -23.82 -12.19
C SER A 45 -8.97 -25.07 -12.14
N PRO A 46 -8.57 -25.60 -13.30
CA PRO A 46 -7.60 -26.70 -13.40
C PRO A 46 -6.15 -26.23 -13.16
N ILE A 47 -5.93 -24.93 -13.06
CA ILE A 47 -4.61 -24.30 -12.95
C ILE A 47 -4.59 -23.44 -11.70
N ASP A 48 -3.50 -23.53 -10.93
CA ASP A 48 -3.27 -22.63 -9.81
C ASP A 48 -3.15 -21.18 -10.29
N ILE A 49 -3.77 -20.27 -9.54
CA ILE A 49 -3.74 -18.85 -9.89
C ILE A 49 -2.40 -18.27 -9.45
N ASP A 50 -1.65 -17.73 -10.40
CA ASP A 50 -0.55 -16.83 -10.09
C ASP A 50 -1.09 -15.42 -9.72
N PHE A 51 -1.25 -15.19 -8.43
CA PHE A 51 -1.74 -13.92 -7.91
C PHE A 51 -0.75 -12.77 -8.11
N SER A 52 0.55 -13.03 -8.27
CA SER A 52 1.57 -12.01 -8.46
C SER A 52 1.39 -11.22 -9.77
N GLY A 53 0.86 -11.88 -10.80
CA GLY A 53 0.55 -11.25 -12.08
C GLY A 53 -0.91 -10.79 -12.24
N LEU A 54 -1.79 -11.15 -11.31
CA LEU A 54 -3.24 -10.93 -11.44
C LEU A 54 -3.64 -9.51 -11.03
N LEU A 55 -3.14 -9.05 -9.88
CA LEU A 55 -3.50 -7.78 -9.29
C LEU A 55 -2.51 -6.69 -9.70
N LYS A 56 -3.04 -5.56 -10.17
CA LYS A 56 -2.27 -4.33 -10.31
C LYS A 56 -2.32 -3.57 -8.98
N LYS A 57 -1.37 -2.67 -8.75
CA LYS A 57 -1.32 -1.78 -7.60
C LYS A 57 -2.67 -1.12 -7.29
N ASN A 58 -3.35 -0.61 -8.31
CA ASN A 58 -4.64 0.05 -8.16
C ASN A 58 -5.77 -0.91 -7.73
N ASP A 59 -5.68 -2.18 -8.05
CA ASP A 59 -6.67 -3.18 -7.63
C ASP A 59 -6.55 -3.47 -6.14
N LEU A 60 -5.32 -3.58 -5.59
CA LEU A 60 -5.08 -3.70 -4.16
C LEU A 60 -5.68 -2.52 -3.38
N PHE A 61 -5.45 -1.29 -3.84
CA PHE A 61 -6.00 -0.09 -3.21
C PHE A 61 -7.53 -0.02 -3.24
N TYR A 62 -8.14 -0.69 -4.21
CA TYR A 62 -9.60 -0.80 -4.26
C TYR A 62 -10.15 -1.80 -3.25
N PHE A 63 -9.53 -2.99 -3.16
CA PHE A 63 -10.03 -4.08 -2.34
C PHE A 63 -9.73 -3.90 -0.85
N ASP A 64 -8.61 -3.27 -0.50
CA ASP A 64 -8.20 -3.09 0.89
C ASP A 64 -8.01 -1.62 1.25
N PRO A 65 -9.02 -1.01 1.93
CA PRO A 65 -8.93 0.37 2.39
C PRO A 65 -7.80 0.62 3.39
N GLU A 66 -7.43 -0.37 4.20
CA GLU A 66 -6.39 -0.21 5.21
C GLU A 66 -5.01 -0.13 4.57
N ILE A 67 -4.69 -1.04 3.64
CA ILE A 67 -3.45 -0.99 2.83
C ILE A 67 -3.38 0.34 2.08
N ARG A 68 -4.49 0.77 1.49
CA ARG A 68 -4.56 2.04 0.76
C ARG A 68 -4.27 3.23 1.65
N ARG A 69 -4.88 3.32 2.83
CA ARG A 69 -4.64 4.41 3.79
C ARG A 69 -3.20 4.45 4.25
N ARG A 70 -2.61 3.30 4.60
CA ARG A 70 -1.19 3.21 4.95
C ARG A 70 -0.30 3.69 3.82
N TYR A 71 -0.56 3.28 2.59
CA TYR A 71 0.20 3.72 1.42
C TYR A 71 0.09 5.23 1.16
N ILE A 72 -1.11 5.80 1.31
CA ILE A 72 -1.30 7.26 1.21
C ILE A 72 -0.53 7.98 2.33
N ALA A 73 -0.56 7.46 3.55
CA ALA A 73 0.20 8.02 4.67
C ALA A 73 1.71 7.95 4.44
N GLU A 74 2.24 6.83 3.96
CA GLU A 74 3.65 6.69 3.57
C GLU A 74 4.05 7.75 2.54
N MET A 75 3.22 7.94 1.51
CA MET A 75 3.47 8.93 0.47
C MET A 75 3.51 10.35 1.02
N ILE A 76 2.64 10.68 1.98
CA ILE A 76 2.61 12.02 2.60
C ILE A 76 3.81 12.23 3.52
N LEU A 77 4.20 11.21 4.30
CA LEU A 77 5.35 11.26 5.21
C LEU A 77 6.68 11.38 4.47
N LEU A 78 6.81 10.77 3.28
CA LEU A 78 8.04 10.83 2.48
C LEU A 78 8.26 12.16 1.76
N ARG A 79 7.21 12.90 1.48
CA ARG A 79 7.32 14.09 0.63
C ARG A 79 7.45 15.34 1.48
N PRO A 80 8.54 16.13 1.33
CA PRO A 80 8.64 17.45 1.92
C PRO A 80 7.66 18.44 1.29
N GLU A 81 7.18 18.14 0.08
CA GLU A 81 6.22 18.93 -0.66
C GLU A 81 4.79 18.55 -0.31
N LYS A 82 3.87 19.49 -0.47
CA LYS A 82 2.45 19.26 -0.21
C LYS A 82 1.84 18.28 -1.21
N VAL A 83 1.12 17.30 -0.69
CA VAL A 83 0.47 16.25 -1.48
C VAL A 83 -0.96 16.65 -1.77
N SER A 84 -1.30 16.79 -3.04
CA SER A 84 -2.66 17.17 -3.45
C SER A 84 -3.61 15.97 -3.51
N VAL A 85 -4.92 16.21 -3.34
CA VAL A 85 -5.94 15.16 -3.55
C VAL A 85 -5.87 14.61 -4.97
N ALA A 86 -5.56 15.43 -5.96
CA ALA A 86 -5.43 15.00 -7.35
C ALA A 86 -4.26 14.04 -7.55
N SER A 87 -3.10 14.26 -6.90
CA SER A 87 -1.98 13.34 -6.96
C SER A 87 -2.29 12.01 -6.30
N ILE A 88 -3.03 12.01 -5.18
CA ILE A 88 -3.49 10.78 -4.53
C ILE A 88 -4.44 10.01 -5.46
N GLN A 89 -5.39 10.69 -6.10
CA GLN A 89 -6.30 10.06 -7.05
C GLN A 89 -5.55 9.42 -8.22
N THR A 90 -4.57 10.11 -8.78
CA THR A 90 -3.76 9.60 -9.90
C THR A 90 -3.00 8.33 -9.49
N LEU A 91 -2.43 8.32 -8.29
CA LEU A 91 -1.63 7.18 -7.80
C LEU A 91 -2.47 5.97 -7.40
N THR A 92 -3.65 6.20 -6.84
CA THR A 92 -4.49 5.12 -6.28
C THR A 92 -5.63 4.70 -7.19
N GLY A 93 -6.01 5.53 -8.16
CA GLY A 93 -7.15 5.29 -9.04
C GLY A 93 -8.53 5.40 -8.36
N ILE A 94 -8.60 5.92 -7.12
CA ILE A 94 -9.85 6.01 -6.36
C ILE A 94 -10.55 7.37 -6.52
N SER A 95 -11.83 7.41 -6.15
CA SER A 95 -12.64 8.63 -6.26
C SER A 95 -12.20 9.71 -5.26
N ARG A 96 -12.43 11.00 -5.61
CA ARG A 96 -12.16 12.14 -4.72
C ARG A 96 -12.80 11.97 -3.32
N ASN A 97 -14.04 11.53 -3.26
CA ASN A 97 -14.76 11.37 -1.99
C ASN A 97 -14.12 10.26 -1.13
N THR A 98 -13.64 9.20 -1.75
CA THR A 98 -12.91 8.13 -1.05
C THR A 98 -11.58 8.66 -0.51
N VAL A 99 -10.82 9.44 -1.33
CA VAL A 99 -9.57 10.06 -0.86
C VAL A 99 -9.80 10.96 0.35
N LEU A 100 -10.82 11.81 0.32
CA LEU A 100 -11.10 12.72 1.45
C LEU A 100 -11.42 11.96 2.73
N ARG A 101 -12.25 10.92 2.65
CA ARG A 101 -12.54 10.06 3.80
C ARG A 101 -11.29 9.33 4.31
N ASP A 102 -10.47 8.80 3.40
CA ASP A 102 -9.22 8.16 3.79
C ASP A 102 -8.24 9.15 4.47
N LEU A 103 -8.21 10.41 4.01
CA LEU A 103 -7.39 11.46 4.63
C LEU A 103 -7.86 11.82 6.05
N ASP A 104 -9.17 11.78 6.32
CA ASP A 104 -9.70 11.98 7.67
C ASP A 104 -9.22 10.86 8.61
N GLU A 105 -9.32 9.61 8.19
CA GLU A 105 -8.82 8.44 8.95
C GLU A 105 -7.29 8.48 9.14
N ILE A 106 -6.54 8.88 8.10
CA ILE A 106 -5.08 9.05 8.17
C ILE A 106 -4.71 10.15 9.17
N LYS A 107 -5.47 11.24 9.21
CA LYS A 107 -5.26 12.33 10.15
C LYS A 107 -5.37 11.85 11.60
N GLU A 108 -6.37 11.03 11.91
CA GLU A 108 -6.54 10.43 13.24
C GLU A 108 -5.37 9.48 13.56
N MET A 109 -5.03 8.59 12.63
CA MET A 109 -3.93 7.63 12.78
C MET A 109 -2.57 8.32 13.03
N LEU A 110 -2.28 9.43 12.34
CA LEU A 110 -1.04 10.18 12.53
C LEU A 110 -1.05 11.00 13.83
N ALA A 111 -2.21 11.55 14.21
CA ALA A 111 -2.36 12.29 15.46
C ALA A 111 -2.08 11.43 16.69
N GLU A 112 -2.47 10.14 16.70
CA GLU A 112 -2.13 9.18 17.75
C GLU A 112 -0.61 9.00 17.93
N LYS A 113 0.16 9.27 16.88
CA LYS A 113 1.63 9.22 16.88
C LYS A 113 2.29 10.59 17.16
N GLY A 114 1.49 11.62 17.46
CA GLY A 114 1.98 12.97 17.66
C GLY A 114 2.36 13.73 16.37
N ILE A 115 1.87 13.27 15.22
CA ILE A 115 2.10 13.89 13.91
C ILE A 115 0.80 14.57 13.46
N LEU A 116 0.87 15.86 13.11
CA LEU A 116 -0.26 16.62 12.61
C LEU A 116 -0.30 16.56 11.08
N LEU A 117 -1.44 16.18 10.52
CA LEU A 117 -1.72 16.31 9.09
C LEU A 117 -2.44 17.64 8.84
N GLU A 118 -1.74 18.59 8.25
CA GLU A 118 -2.27 19.90 7.93
C GLU A 118 -2.75 19.97 6.48
N SER A 119 -3.92 20.62 6.29
CA SER A 119 -4.49 20.89 4.97
C SER A 119 -4.36 22.38 4.64
N THR A 120 -3.77 22.68 3.51
CA THR A 120 -3.75 24.04 2.95
C THR A 120 -4.71 24.09 1.75
N PRO A 121 -5.75 24.95 1.79
CA PRO A 121 -6.71 25.07 0.69
C PRO A 121 -6.00 25.28 -0.65
N PHE A 122 -6.47 24.58 -1.70
CA PHE A 122 -5.96 24.62 -3.07
C PHE A 122 -4.51 24.14 -3.27
N VAL A 123 -3.78 23.83 -2.21
CA VAL A 123 -2.37 23.41 -2.27
C VAL A 123 -2.22 21.93 -1.96
N GLY A 124 -2.72 21.47 -0.80
CA GLY A 124 -2.66 20.05 -0.43
C GLY A 124 -2.37 19.83 1.05
N TYR A 125 -1.91 18.65 1.35
CA TYR A 125 -1.65 18.11 2.68
C TYR A 125 -0.16 18.01 2.93
N THR A 126 0.26 18.33 4.16
CA THR A 126 1.63 18.17 4.66
C THR A 126 1.60 17.71 6.10
N VAL A 127 2.70 17.12 6.57
CA VAL A 127 2.85 16.69 7.96
C VAL A 127 3.68 17.71 8.75
N VAL A 128 3.31 17.87 10.01
CA VAL A 128 4.03 18.70 10.98
C VAL A 128 4.26 17.87 12.24
N GLY A 129 5.50 17.74 12.65
CA GLY A 129 5.89 16.95 13.82
C GLY A 129 7.40 16.89 13.97
N ASP A 130 7.84 16.19 15.02
CA ASP A 130 9.25 15.91 15.21
C ASP A 130 9.77 14.95 14.12
N GLU A 131 10.93 15.25 13.57
CA GLU A 131 11.52 14.51 12.45
C GLU A 131 11.74 13.02 12.75
N LEU A 132 12.23 12.71 13.98
CA LEU A 132 12.45 11.32 14.39
C LEU A 132 11.11 10.56 14.50
N THR A 133 10.09 11.22 15.00
CA THR A 133 8.73 10.67 15.10
C THR A 133 8.14 10.40 13.71
N ILE A 134 8.31 11.34 12.76
CA ILE A 134 7.87 11.18 11.37
C ILE A 134 8.57 9.99 10.72
N ARG A 135 9.90 9.88 10.86
CA ARG A 135 10.66 8.75 10.31
C ARG A 135 10.28 7.41 10.93
N ALA A 136 10.09 7.35 12.25
CA ALA A 136 9.66 6.14 12.94
C ALA A 136 8.26 5.70 12.47
N ALA A 137 7.33 6.64 12.31
CA ALA A 137 6.00 6.35 11.78
C ALA A 137 6.06 5.81 10.34
N PHE A 138 6.89 6.42 9.48
CA PHE A 138 7.10 5.95 8.11
C PHE A 138 7.63 4.50 8.08
N VAL A 139 8.70 4.21 8.82
CA VAL A 139 9.28 2.86 8.88
C VAL A 139 8.25 1.84 9.38
N SER A 140 7.48 2.18 10.41
CA SER A 140 6.41 1.31 10.93
C SER A 140 5.34 1.00 9.88
N LEU A 141 4.92 2.00 9.09
CA LEU A 141 3.92 1.80 8.03
C LEU A 141 4.48 0.92 6.90
N VAL A 142 5.71 1.18 6.47
CA VAL A 142 6.37 0.38 5.43
C VAL A 142 6.49 -1.08 5.87
N GLN A 143 6.89 -1.36 7.11
CA GLN A 143 6.97 -2.73 7.64
C GLN A 143 5.61 -3.44 7.62
N GLN A 144 4.54 -2.75 8.00
CA GLN A 144 3.18 -3.29 7.98
C GLN A 144 2.66 -3.56 6.56
N ASN A 145 3.06 -2.73 5.61
CA ASN A 145 2.66 -2.87 4.21
C ASN A 145 3.58 -3.80 3.40
N TRP A 146 4.73 -4.16 3.94
CA TRP A 146 5.75 -4.93 3.21
C TRP A 146 5.23 -6.19 2.52
N PRO A 147 4.40 -7.03 3.16
CA PRO A 147 3.87 -8.22 2.50
C PRO A 147 3.07 -7.91 1.22
N TYR A 148 2.47 -6.73 1.14
CA TYR A 148 1.64 -6.30 0.01
C TYR A 148 2.44 -5.49 -1.01
N ILE A 149 3.36 -4.65 -0.54
CA ILE A 149 4.25 -3.85 -1.39
C ILE A 149 5.21 -4.77 -2.14
N SER A 150 5.73 -5.83 -1.53
CA SER A 150 6.62 -6.80 -2.17
C SER A 150 5.96 -7.50 -3.37
N LEU A 151 4.64 -7.71 -3.33
CA LEU A 151 3.89 -8.25 -4.46
C LEU A 151 3.81 -7.27 -5.66
N ILE A 152 4.05 -6.00 -5.42
CA ILE A 152 3.92 -4.92 -6.41
C ILE A 152 5.27 -4.31 -6.76
N ALA A 153 6.19 -4.21 -5.82
CA ALA A 153 7.43 -3.45 -5.90
C ALA A 153 8.51 -4.10 -6.80
N ASP A 154 8.43 -5.40 -7.06
CA ASP A 154 9.39 -6.11 -7.94
C ASP A 154 9.50 -5.52 -9.34
N LYS A 155 8.58 -4.62 -9.71
CA LYS A 155 8.56 -3.99 -11.04
C LYS A 155 9.02 -2.53 -11.08
N ASP A 156 8.98 -1.83 -9.92
CA ASP A 156 9.23 -0.39 -9.88
C ASP A 156 10.62 -0.03 -9.32
N ILE A 157 11.27 -0.93 -8.59
CA ILE A 157 12.62 -0.71 -8.06
C ILE A 157 13.62 -1.49 -8.90
N SER A 158 14.52 -0.78 -9.59
CA SER A 158 15.50 -1.47 -10.41
C SER A 158 16.44 -2.32 -9.54
N PRO A 159 16.80 -3.55 -9.97
CA PRO A 159 17.74 -4.40 -9.25
C PRO A 159 19.09 -3.69 -8.95
N GLN A 160 19.47 -2.75 -9.81
CA GLN A 160 20.66 -1.94 -9.65
C GLN A 160 20.55 -0.94 -8.48
N CYS A 161 19.35 -0.39 -8.25
CA CYS A 161 19.08 0.49 -7.11
C CYS A 161 19.18 -0.30 -5.80
N ILE A 162 18.54 -1.47 -5.73
CA ILE A 162 18.61 -2.37 -4.57
C ILE A 162 20.07 -2.76 -4.27
N ALA A 163 20.85 -3.12 -5.29
CA ALA A 163 22.26 -3.49 -5.12
C ALA A 163 23.12 -2.33 -4.59
N LYS A 164 22.87 -1.09 -5.04
CA LYS A 164 23.57 0.09 -4.51
C LYS A 164 23.22 0.32 -3.04
N ILE A 165 21.95 0.29 -2.67
CA ILE A 165 21.49 0.49 -1.29
C ILE A 165 22.11 -0.57 -0.39
N ARG A 166 22.06 -1.86 -0.78
CA ARG A 166 22.66 -2.95 -0.01
C ARG A 166 24.15 -2.72 0.22
N LYS A 167 24.89 -2.29 -0.80
CA LYS A 167 26.31 -1.94 -0.66
C LYS A 167 26.54 -0.80 0.35
N TYR A 168 25.69 0.21 0.40
CA TYR A 168 25.78 1.27 1.42
C TYR A 168 25.50 0.73 2.82
N ILE A 169 24.49 -0.12 2.97
CA ILE A 169 24.16 -0.77 4.27
C ILE A 169 25.39 -1.57 4.76
N ASP A 170 26.00 -2.38 3.90
CA ASP A 170 27.19 -3.18 4.23
C ASP A 170 28.36 -2.29 4.70
N VAL A 171 28.60 -1.16 4.03
CA VAL A 171 29.65 -0.20 4.41
C VAL A 171 29.37 0.42 5.77
N VAL A 172 28.12 0.85 6.02
CA VAL A 172 27.71 1.44 7.31
C VAL A 172 27.78 0.39 8.42
N ALA A 173 27.31 -0.83 8.18
CA ALA A 173 27.41 -1.95 9.12
C ALA A 173 28.87 -2.21 9.53
N GLY A 174 29.76 -2.25 8.55
CA GLY A 174 31.20 -2.44 8.80
C GLY A 174 31.83 -1.29 9.60
N LEU A 175 31.46 -0.03 9.31
CA LEU A 175 31.94 1.14 10.05
C LEU A 175 31.44 1.20 11.49
N LEU A 176 30.21 0.77 11.73
CA LEU A 176 29.59 0.78 13.06
C LEU A 176 29.81 -0.52 13.83
N SER A 177 30.39 -1.55 13.20
CA SER A 177 30.55 -2.89 13.77
C SER A 177 29.21 -3.49 14.26
N VAL A 178 28.14 -3.31 13.45
CA VAL A 178 26.80 -3.83 13.71
C VAL A 178 26.37 -4.77 12.59
N GLU A 179 25.50 -5.72 12.92
CA GLU A 179 24.82 -6.55 11.94
C GLU A 179 23.36 -6.10 11.83
N PHE A 180 22.88 -5.84 10.62
CA PHE A 180 21.46 -5.57 10.36
C PHE A 180 20.71 -6.89 10.19
N SER A 181 19.50 -6.96 10.74
CA SER A 181 18.62 -8.10 10.47
C SER A 181 18.13 -8.05 9.01
N GLU A 182 17.77 -9.20 8.44
CA GLU A 182 17.16 -9.26 7.09
C GLU A 182 15.93 -8.35 6.95
N GLU A 183 15.15 -8.17 8.01
CA GLU A 183 13.98 -7.30 8.04
C GLU A 183 14.37 -5.82 7.99
N ALA A 184 15.43 -5.42 8.69
CA ALA A 184 15.95 -4.07 8.64
C ALA A 184 16.51 -3.75 7.25
N GLU A 185 17.27 -4.65 6.63
CA GLU A 185 17.79 -4.49 5.28
C GLU A 185 16.68 -4.30 4.24
N LYS A 186 15.58 -5.07 4.34
CA LYS A 186 14.41 -4.94 3.46
C LYS A 186 13.74 -3.59 3.62
N THR A 187 13.59 -3.12 4.85
CA THR A 187 12.95 -1.84 5.17
C THR A 187 13.76 -0.65 4.66
N ASP A 188 15.08 -0.68 4.86
CA ASP A 188 15.97 0.39 4.39
C ASP A 188 16.04 0.45 2.86
N CYS A 189 16.06 -0.69 2.17
CA CYS A 189 16.02 -0.73 0.72
C CYS A 189 14.77 -0.04 0.14
N VAL A 190 13.62 -0.12 0.83
CA VAL A 190 12.38 0.53 0.40
C VAL A 190 12.39 2.02 0.71
N SER A 191 12.85 2.42 1.91
CA SER A 191 12.86 3.82 2.33
C SER A 191 13.76 4.70 1.45
N TYR A 192 14.87 4.17 0.93
CA TYR A 192 15.78 4.90 0.05
C TYR A 192 15.45 4.77 -1.44
N GLY A 193 14.73 3.72 -1.86
CA GLY A 193 14.38 3.48 -3.26
C GLY A 193 13.23 4.34 -3.80
N VAL A 194 12.38 4.88 -2.92
CA VAL A 194 11.14 5.60 -3.29
C VAL A 194 11.32 7.13 -3.30
N GLY A 195 12.43 7.65 -2.77
CA GLY A 195 12.52 9.06 -2.34
C GLY A 195 13.35 10.03 -3.19
N ASN A 196 14.16 9.63 -4.18
CA ASN A 196 14.92 10.62 -4.98
C ASN A 196 15.35 10.06 -6.35
N PRO A 197 14.88 10.64 -7.45
CA PRO A 197 15.68 10.66 -8.67
C PRO A 197 16.78 11.72 -8.47
N ILE A 198 18.01 11.30 -8.18
CA ILE A 198 19.21 12.11 -8.42
C ILE A 198 19.47 12.11 -9.91
#